data_db56b584349948ac9a4147908b93c6d0
#
_entry.id   db56b584349948ac9a4147908b93c6d0
#
_cell.length_a   1.000
_cell.length_b   1.000
_cell.length_c   1.000
_cell.angle_alpha   90.00
_cell.angle_beta   90.00
_cell.angle_gamma   90.00
#
_symmetry.space_group_name_H-M   'P 1'
#
loop_
_entity.id
_entity.type
_entity.pdbx_description
1 polymer ?
#
loop_
_entity_poly.entity_id
_entity_poly.type
_entity_poly.pdbx_seq_one_letter_code
_entity_poly.pdbx_strand_id
1 'polypeptide(L)'
;MNAIRYKVGTVLFILLILLSGISPTMNAMIAPVTYSVRGKVIDRQSRQPVAYANVFVAGIPGKGASTDSLGTFKIEQVPPGIYSLEASCIGYQTVSTPEYIVSASTPFIEIEMEEDANLLNTVVV
;
A
#
# COMPACT_ATOMS: atom_id res chain seq x y z
N MET A 1 -7.07 60.78 -30.21
CA MET A 1 -6.80 59.78 -31.27
C MET A 1 -5.73 58.72 -30.88
N ASN A 2 -4.90 59.00 -29.91
CA ASN A 2 -3.86 58.05 -29.52
C ASN A 2 -4.38 56.83 -28.73
N ALA A 3 -5.57 56.91 -28.10
CA ALA A 3 -6.15 55.82 -27.33
C ALA A 3 -6.64 54.62 -28.19
N ILE A 4 -6.99 54.87 -29.44
CA ILE A 4 -7.47 53.83 -30.37
C ILE A 4 -6.32 52.93 -30.85
N ARG A 5 -5.11 53.49 -30.99
CA ARG A 5 -3.92 52.75 -31.45
C ARG A 5 -3.48 51.70 -30.41
N TYR A 6 -3.62 51.99 -29.14
CA TYR A 6 -3.25 51.06 -28.06
C TYR A 6 -4.24 49.90 -27.97
N LYS A 7 -5.54 50.15 -28.21
CA LYS A 7 -6.57 49.14 -28.20
C LYS A 7 -6.42 48.11 -29.35
N VAL A 8 -6.00 48.57 -30.50
CA VAL A 8 -5.79 47.69 -31.69
C VAL A 8 -4.57 46.78 -31.46
N GLY A 9 -3.47 47.30 -30.89
CA GLY A 9 -2.27 46.54 -30.56
C GLY A 9 -2.56 45.48 -29.49
N THR A 10 -3.33 45.85 -28.49
CA THR A 10 -3.72 44.89 -27.40
C THR A 10 -4.64 43.79 -27.92
N VAL A 11 -5.61 44.15 -28.76
CA VAL A 11 -6.52 43.15 -29.39
C VAL A 11 -5.75 42.23 -30.34
N LEU A 12 -4.80 42.78 -31.11
CA LEU A 12 -3.95 41.97 -31.99
C LEU A 12 -3.05 41.02 -31.23
N PHE A 13 -2.52 41.44 -30.09
CA PHE A 13 -1.68 40.64 -29.19
C PHE A 13 -2.49 39.48 -28.57
N ILE A 14 -3.71 39.76 -28.11
CA ILE A 14 -4.63 38.77 -27.59
C ILE A 14 -5.06 37.77 -28.68
N LEU A 15 -5.33 38.26 -29.89
CA LEU A 15 -5.66 37.43 -31.02
C LEU A 15 -4.50 36.50 -31.42
N LEU A 16 -3.25 36.99 -31.35
CA LEU A 16 -2.05 36.23 -31.65
C LEU A 16 -1.83 35.09 -30.60
N ILE A 17 -2.16 35.34 -29.34
CA ILE A 17 -2.11 34.31 -28.28
C ILE A 17 -3.17 33.24 -28.50
N LEU A 18 -4.35 33.61 -28.96
CA LEU A 18 -5.43 32.69 -29.31
C LEU A 18 -5.13 31.80 -30.52
N LEU A 19 -4.32 32.32 -31.47
CA LEU A 19 -3.93 31.57 -32.65
C LEU A 19 -2.75 30.62 -32.45
N SER A 20 -1.96 30.82 -31.40
CA SER A 20 -0.79 29.99 -31.14
C SER A 20 -1.11 28.61 -30.54
N GLY A 21 -2.39 28.27 -30.35
CA GLY A 21 -2.82 26.90 -30.03
C GLY A 21 -2.14 26.26 -28.85
N ILE A 22 -1.58 27.08 -27.92
CA ILE A 22 -1.04 26.58 -26.66
C ILE A 22 -2.22 26.23 -25.77
N SER A 23 -2.80 25.05 -26.04
CA SER A 23 -3.69 24.43 -25.09
C SER A 23 -2.84 23.99 -23.90
N PRO A 24 -3.08 24.48 -22.68
CA PRO A 24 -2.48 23.86 -21.52
C PRO A 24 -2.98 22.43 -21.48
N THR A 25 -2.13 21.48 -21.84
CA THR A 25 -2.39 20.06 -21.57
C THR A 25 -2.41 19.92 -20.06
N MET A 26 -3.60 20.01 -19.48
CA MET A 26 -3.81 19.58 -18.10
C MET A 26 -3.60 18.06 -18.07
N ASN A 27 -2.38 17.64 -17.80
CA ASN A 27 -2.12 16.29 -17.35
C ASN A 27 -2.83 16.15 -15.99
N ALA A 28 -4.05 15.66 -16.02
CA ALA A 28 -4.70 15.17 -14.82
C ALA A 28 -3.88 13.98 -14.34
N MET A 29 -3.04 14.19 -13.33
CA MET A 29 -2.41 13.11 -12.60
C MET A 29 -3.54 12.36 -11.87
N ILE A 30 -4.01 11.28 -12.48
CA ILE A 30 -4.92 10.35 -11.80
C ILE A 30 -4.05 9.64 -10.76
N ALA A 31 -4.29 9.93 -9.48
CA ALA A 31 -3.64 9.21 -8.40
C ALA A 31 -4.02 7.72 -8.49
N PRO A 32 -3.05 6.79 -8.40
CA PRO A 32 -3.36 5.37 -8.44
C PRO A 32 -4.27 4.99 -7.25
N VAL A 33 -5.29 4.19 -7.53
CA VAL A 33 -6.17 3.66 -6.49
C VAL A 33 -5.40 2.62 -5.70
N THR A 34 -5.39 2.77 -4.36
CA THR A 34 -4.76 1.82 -3.44
C THR A 34 -5.72 1.48 -2.31
N TYR A 35 -5.50 0.32 -1.69
CA TYR A 35 -6.33 -0.18 -0.61
C TYR A 35 -5.48 -0.54 0.60
N SER A 36 -6.10 -0.72 1.75
CA SER A 36 -5.45 -1.23 2.94
C SER A 36 -5.84 -2.69 3.19
N VAL A 37 -4.84 -3.49 3.58
CA VAL A 37 -5.02 -4.87 4.01
C VAL A 37 -4.92 -4.90 5.53
N ARG A 38 -5.91 -5.46 6.19
CA ARG A 38 -6.00 -5.56 7.65
C ARG A 38 -6.13 -6.99 8.08
N GLY A 39 -5.54 -7.29 9.22
CA GLY A 39 -5.63 -8.62 9.76
C GLY A 39 -5.09 -8.73 11.17
N LYS A 40 -5.01 -9.95 11.62
CA LYS A 40 -4.50 -10.34 12.92
C LYS A 40 -3.61 -11.57 12.77
N VAL A 41 -2.53 -11.60 13.53
CA VAL A 41 -1.65 -12.77 13.64
C VAL A 41 -1.87 -13.40 15.02
N ILE A 42 -2.12 -14.69 15.04
CA ILE A 42 -2.34 -15.47 16.26
C ILE A 42 -1.45 -16.70 16.29
N ASP A 43 -1.17 -17.17 17.50
CA ASP A 43 -0.56 -18.48 17.73
C ASP A 43 -1.61 -19.58 17.47
N ARG A 44 -1.24 -20.56 16.68
CA ARG A 44 -2.14 -21.65 16.27
C ARG A 44 -2.61 -22.50 17.44
N GLN A 45 -1.76 -22.75 18.44
CA GLN A 45 -2.05 -23.62 19.56
C GLN A 45 -2.76 -22.88 20.69
N SER A 46 -2.18 -21.77 21.15
CA SER A 46 -2.70 -21.00 22.28
C SER A 46 -3.84 -20.05 21.89
N ARG A 47 -4.00 -19.76 20.60
CA ARG A 47 -4.93 -18.75 20.06
C ARG A 47 -4.66 -17.33 20.55
N GLN A 48 -3.52 -17.10 21.16
CA GLN A 48 -3.10 -15.79 21.64
C GLN A 48 -2.54 -14.93 20.49
N PRO A 49 -2.68 -13.60 20.58
CA PRO A 49 -2.12 -12.71 19.57
C PRO A 49 -0.59 -12.79 19.55
N VAL A 50 -0.03 -12.75 18.35
CA VAL A 50 1.41 -12.66 18.13
C VAL A 50 1.77 -11.20 17.90
N ALA A 51 2.37 -10.58 18.92
CA ALA A 51 2.81 -9.19 18.83
C ALA A 51 4.13 -9.07 18.08
N TYR A 52 4.31 -7.95 17.39
CA TYR A 52 5.54 -7.57 16.70
C TYR A 52 6.00 -8.56 15.62
N ALA A 53 5.08 -9.31 15.05
CA ALA A 53 5.32 -10.09 13.86
C ALA A 53 5.40 -9.17 12.63
N ASN A 54 6.27 -9.50 11.69
CA ASN A 54 6.36 -8.79 10.41
C ASN A 54 5.46 -9.46 9.39
N VAL A 55 4.59 -8.69 8.75
CA VAL A 55 3.70 -9.16 7.71
C VAL A 55 4.01 -8.40 6.42
N PHE A 56 4.33 -9.12 5.36
CA PHE A 56 4.68 -8.56 4.06
C PHE A 56 3.71 -9.02 2.98
N VAL A 57 3.54 -8.18 1.98
CA VAL A 57 2.82 -8.55 0.75
C VAL A 57 3.82 -9.22 -0.20
N ALA A 58 3.59 -10.49 -0.52
CA ALA A 58 4.42 -11.21 -1.48
C ALA A 58 4.28 -10.57 -2.87
N GLY A 59 5.41 -10.36 -3.54
CA GLY A 59 5.45 -9.76 -4.87
C GLY A 59 5.54 -8.23 -4.90
N ILE A 60 5.41 -7.55 -3.76
CA ILE A 60 5.63 -6.11 -3.66
C ILE A 60 6.74 -5.85 -2.64
N PRO A 61 7.99 -5.63 -3.09
CA PRO A 61 9.11 -5.37 -2.18
C PRO A 61 8.85 -4.15 -1.28
N GLY A 62 9.17 -4.27 0.01
CA GLY A 62 9.03 -3.20 0.98
C GLY A 62 7.61 -2.89 1.44
N LYS A 63 6.60 -3.63 0.96
CA LYS A 63 5.21 -3.45 1.38
C LYS A 63 4.88 -4.41 2.52
N GLY A 64 4.73 -3.87 3.71
CA GLY A 64 4.44 -4.67 4.90
C GLY A 64 4.17 -3.80 6.12
N ALA A 65 3.86 -4.46 7.23
CA ALA A 65 3.65 -3.84 8.53
C ALA A 65 4.00 -4.82 9.64
N SER A 66 4.27 -4.30 10.83
CA SER A 66 4.41 -5.11 12.04
C SER A 66 3.10 -5.16 12.80
N THR A 67 2.83 -6.27 13.47
CA THR A 67 1.68 -6.37 14.37
C THR A 67 1.92 -5.56 15.64
N ASP A 68 0.83 -5.04 16.20
CA ASP A 68 0.83 -4.38 17.49
C ASP A 68 0.78 -5.38 18.66
N SER A 69 0.62 -4.90 19.89
CA SER A 69 0.51 -5.74 21.08
C SER A 69 -0.70 -6.67 21.07
N LEU A 70 -1.72 -6.36 20.28
CA LEU A 70 -2.92 -7.18 20.09
C LEU A 70 -2.83 -8.12 18.88
N GLY A 71 -1.67 -8.18 18.23
CA GLY A 71 -1.44 -8.98 17.05
C GLY A 71 -2.10 -8.45 15.77
N THR A 72 -2.64 -7.24 15.79
CA THR A 72 -3.28 -6.65 14.62
C THR A 72 -2.29 -5.93 13.73
N PHE A 73 -2.53 -5.98 12.41
CA PHE A 73 -1.72 -5.27 11.43
C PHE A 73 -2.59 -4.54 10.41
N LYS A 74 -2.01 -3.51 9.81
CA LYS A 74 -2.60 -2.77 8.70
C LYS A 74 -1.51 -2.41 7.72
N ILE A 75 -1.64 -2.91 6.50
CA ILE A 75 -0.75 -2.58 5.39
C ILE A 75 -1.48 -1.60 4.49
N GLU A 76 -0.94 -0.39 4.36
CA GLU A 76 -1.56 0.68 3.59
C GLU A 76 -0.99 0.76 2.18
N GLN A 77 -1.73 1.43 1.28
CA GLN A 77 -1.30 1.72 -0.08
C GLN A 77 -0.92 0.48 -0.88
N VAL A 78 -1.73 -0.57 -0.80
CA VAL A 78 -1.56 -1.77 -1.60
C VAL A 78 -2.33 -1.60 -2.91
N PRO A 79 -1.68 -1.72 -4.08
CA PRO A 79 -2.38 -1.69 -5.36
C PRO A 79 -3.42 -2.81 -5.45
N PRO A 80 -4.51 -2.61 -6.20
CA PRO A 80 -5.46 -3.70 -6.44
C PRO A 80 -4.78 -4.86 -7.16
N GLY A 81 -5.11 -6.08 -6.77
CA GLY A 81 -4.50 -7.28 -7.34
C GLY A 81 -4.72 -8.51 -6.49
N ILE A 82 -4.05 -9.59 -6.86
CA ILE A 82 -4.08 -10.86 -6.14
C ILE A 82 -2.73 -11.05 -5.46
N TYR A 83 -2.73 -11.18 -4.15
CA TYR A 83 -1.51 -11.31 -3.35
C TYR A 83 -1.66 -12.34 -2.25
N SER A 84 -0.54 -12.97 -1.88
CA SER A 84 -0.40 -13.68 -0.62
C SER A 84 0.34 -12.80 0.40
N LEU A 85 0.17 -13.08 1.68
CA LEU A 85 0.91 -12.46 2.75
C LEU A 85 1.91 -13.44 3.33
N GLU A 86 3.07 -12.94 3.70
CA GLU A 86 4.07 -13.70 4.43
C GLU A 86 4.24 -13.08 5.82
N ALA A 87 4.12 -13.91 6.85
CA ALA A 87 4.32 -13.50 8.23
C ALA A 87 5.54 -14.18 8.83
N SER A 88 6.36 -13.41 9.51
CA SER A 88 7.54 -13.89 10.23
C SER A 88 7.64 -13.26 11.61
N CYS A 89 8.04 -14.04 12.60
CA CYS A 89 8.28 -13.58 13.95
C CYS A 89 9.37 -14.44 14.61
N ILE A 90 10.16 -13.83 15.49
CA ILE A 90 11.16 -14.57 16.25
C ILE A 90 10.46 -15.63 17.13
N GLY A 91 10.91 -16.87 17.05
CA GLY A 91 10.33 -18.00 17.78
C GLY A 91 9.20 -18.71 17.02
N TYR A 92 8.85 -18.25 15.83
CA TYR A 92 7.80 -18.82 15.01
C TYR A 92 8.32 -19.22 13.63
N GLN A 93 7.69 -20.21 13.04
CA GLN A 93 7.94 -20.56 11.65
C GLN A 93 7.32 -19.51 10.74
N THR A 94 8.04 -19.13 9.70
CA THR A 94 7.51 -18.24 8.66
C THR A 94 6.35 -18.93 7.95
N VAL A 95 5.24 -18.21 7.80
CA VAL A 95 4.03 -18.72 7.17
C VAL A 95 3.63 -17.84 5.99
N SER A 96 3.18 -18.48 4.92
CA SER A 96 2.60 -17.82 3.76
C SER A 96 1.11 -18.15 3.69
N THR A 97 0.29 -17.12 3.48
CA THR A 97 -1.15 -17.29 3.36
C THR A 97 -1.56 -17.72 1.95
N PRO A 98 -2.79 -18.23 1.77
CA PRO A 98 -3.39 -18.29 0.45
C PRO A 98 -3.48 -16.92 -0.21
N GLU A 99 -3.75 -16.90 -1.50
CA GLU A 99 -3.93 -15.66 -2.24
C GLU A 99 -5.26 -14.98 -1.89
N TYR A 100 -5.20 -13.67 -1.74
CA TYR A 100 -6.36 -12.81 -1.49
C TYR A 100 -6.48 -11.75 -2.58
N ILE A 101 -7.70 -11.39 -2.90
CA ILE A 101 -7.99 -10.29 -3.81
C ILE A 101 -8.00 -9.00 -3.00
N VAL A 102 -7.07 -8.10 -3.30
CA VAL A 102 -7.03 -6.76 -2.71
C VAL A 102 -7.87 -5.81 -3.54
N SER A 103 -8.96 -5.34 -2.95
CA SER A 103 -9.94 -4.45 -3.55
C SER A 103 -10.66 -3.65 -2.46
N ALA A 104 -11.69 -2.91 -2.82
CA ALA A 104 -12.56 -2.24 -1.83
C ALA A 104 -13.24 -3.22 -0.85
N SER A 105 -13.35 -4.50 -1.22
CA SER A 105 -13.96 -5.57 -0.43
C SER A 105 -12.95 -6.53 0.18
N THR A 106 -11.71 -6.11 0.38
CA THR A 106 -10.67 -6.95 1.00
C THR A 106 -11.12 -7.43 2.38
N PRO A 107 -11.16 -8.76 2.62
CA PRO A 107 -11.59 -9.28 3.91
C PRO A 107 -10.55 -9.01 5.01
N PHE A 108 -10.98 -9.12 6.26
CA PHE A 108 -10.06 -9.17 7.39
C PHE A 108 -9.34 -10.51 7.40
N ILE A 109 -8.01 -10.49 7.41
CA ILE A 109 -7.18 -11.68 7.25
C ILE A 109 -6.64 -12.13 8.60
N GLU A 110 -6.93 -13.36 9.00
CA GLU A 110 -6.34 -14.01 10.15
C GLU A 110 -5.19 -14.91 9.71
N ILE A 111 -4.03 -14.72 10.30
CA ILE A 111 -2.82 -15.51 10.03
C ILE A 111 -2.49 -16.31 11.29
N GLU A 112 -2.44 -17.63 11.15
CA GLU A 112 -2.02 -18.53 12.21
C GLU A 112 -0.55 -18.88 12.06
N MET A 113 0.24 -18.61 13.10
CA MET A 113 1.65 -18.97 13.16
C MET A 113 1.87 -20.12 14.13
N GLU A 114 2.85 -20.92 13.84
CA GLU A 114 3.26 -22.05 14.66
C GLU A 114 4.65 -21.79 15.27
N GLU A 115 4.80 -22.09 16.56
CA GLU A 115 6.09 -21.94 17.22
C GLU A 115 7.15 -22.85 16.58
N ASP A 116 8.35 -22.32 16.41
CA ASP A 116 9.47 -23.08 15.89
C ASP A 116 10.13 -23.89 16.99
N ALA A 117 9.78 -25.17 17.09
CA ALA A 117 10.32 -26.09 18.07
C ALA A 117 11.85 -26.27 17.97
N ASN A 118 12.44 -26.01 16.81
CA ASN A 118 13.89 -26.11 16.64
C ASN A 118 14.67 -25.02 17.34
N LEU A 119 14.09 -23.84 17.50
CA LEU A 119 14.69 -22.75 18.27
C LEU A 119 14.68 -23.01 19.77
N LEU A 120 13.71 -23.77 20.27
CA LEU A 120 13.60 -24.16 21.67
C LEU A 120 14.54 -25.31 22.05
N ASN A 121 14.99 -26.09 21.08
CA ASN A 121 15.88 -27.22 21.23
C ASN A 121 17.38 -26.88 21.05
N THR A 122 17.75 -25.65 20.77
CA THR A 122 19.14 -25.19 20.82
C THR A 122 19.57 -25.10 22.29
N VAL A 123 19.90 -26.24 22.86
CA VAL A 123 20.61 -26.28 24.13
C VAL A 123 22.00 -25.74 23.86
N VAL A 124 22.27 -24.56 24.33
CA VAL A 124 23.62 -24.02 24.42
C VAL A 124 24.35 -24.79 25.50
N VAL A 125 25.20 -25.66 25.06
CA VAL A 125 26.12 -26.36 25.97
C VAL A 125 27.25 -25.43 26.32
#